data_8f80dc8d8dc1d95f30f63de4fec17cd8
#
_entry.id   8f80dc8d8dc1d95f30f63de4fec17cd8
#
_cell.length_a   1.000
_cell.length_b   1.000
_cell.length_c   1.000
_cell.angle_alpha   90.00
_cell.angle_beta   90.00
_cell.angle_gamma   90.00
#
_symmetry.space_group_name_H-M   'P 1'
#
loop_
_entity.id
_entity.type
_entity.pdbx_description
1 polymer ?
#
loop_
_entity_poly.entity_id
_entity_poly.type
_entity_poly.pdbx_seq_one_letter_code
_entity_poly.pdbx_strand_id
1 'polypeptide(L)'
;MLEGLKKIFSSAEAETVISTVERKDISRVKSAELFEKAKKYFPGGVNSPVRAFKSVYGTPLFIKRGDGCRIWDADGNEFIDFCGSWGPLILGHNHPKIRKKVMEVALNGMSFGAPTALENELAELILKYNKYIQKLRFVSSGTEAVMSAIRLARGYTKCDKIIKFEGCYHGHVDSLLVKAGSGLVTFGESSSAGIPDAYAKETIVIPLNDEQALMQAFDQFKNEIACVIIEPIPANNGLLLQDKTFLEKVRTVCTENNSLLIFDEVISGFRVGFEGAAGYYQIQPDIITYGKIIGGGLPVGMYGASEEIMNTVSPMGPVYQAGTLSGNPVAMAAGIAQLTELSASGFYKELNLKAEEFVSAIQSFADTQNYKFKIFGIGSIFWFAFTELENVRTSAEIDPASMDKFKIFHRELLNRGVYVGPSGYEVGFVSAAHTKLDLEKAKRAIFESLDVVFDRKTYVA
;
A
#
# COMPACT_ATOMS: atom_id res chain seq x y z
N MET A 1 -9.80 -9.92 -31.98
CA MET A 1 -10.07 -9.04 -30.82
C MET A 1 -11.57 -8.68 -30.72
N LEU A 2 -12.19 -8.12 -31.75
CA LEU A 2 -13.63 -7.78 -31.78
C LEU A 2 -14.55 -8.98 -31.52
N GLU A 3 -14.25 -10.14 -32.10
CA GLU A 3 -15.01 -11.37 -31.85
C GLU A 3 -14.89 -11.92 -30.45
N GLY A 4 -13.74 -11.73 -29.79
CA GLY A 4 -13.55 -12.07 -28.38
C GLY A 4 -14.35 -11.16 -27.46
N LEU A 5 -14.38 -9.85 -27.72
CA LEU A 5 -15.17 -8.89 -26.96
C LEU A 5 -16.68 -9.10 -27.16
N LYS A 6 -17.14 -9.42 -28.38
CA LYS A 6 -18.54 -9.72 -28.67
C LYS A 6 -19.06 -11.00 -27.99
N LYS A 7 -18.17 -11.91 -27.57
CA LYS A 7 -18.56 -13.07 -26.76
C LYS A 7 -18.82 -12.74 -25.30
N ILE A 8 -18.30 -11.60 -24.84
CA ILE A 8 -18.33 -11.16 -23.44
C ILE A 8 -19.34 -10.01 -23.23
N PHE A 9 -19.52 -9.18 -24.26
CA PHE A 9 -20.37 -7.98 -24.25
C PHE A 9 -21.32 -7.94 -25.45
N SER A 10 -22.37 -7.13 -25.35
CA SER A 10 -23.16 -6.75 -26.53
C SER A 10 -22.26 -6.03 -27.56
N SER A 11 -22.70 -6.03 -28.83
CA SER A 11 -21.95 -5.37 -29.92
C SER A 11 -21.70 -3.88 -29.62
N ALA A 12 -22.64 -3.18 -29.02
CA ALA A 12 -22.52 -1.77 -28.67
C ALA A 12 -21.49 -1.53 -27.54
N GLU A 13 -21.45 -2.41 -26.52
CA GLU A 13 -20.44 -2.33 -25.44
C GLU A 13 -19.04 -2.67 -25.97
N ALA A 14 -18.91 -3.66 -26.84
CA ALA A 14 -17.66 -4.01 -27.49
C ALA A 14 -17.11 -2.86 -28.35
N GLU A 15 -17.98 -2.17 -29.11
CA GLU A 15 -17.61 -0.97 -29.87
C GLU A 15 -17.22 0.19 -28.95
N THR A 16 -17.89 0.36 -27.82
CA THR A 16 -17.53 1.35 -26.80
C THR A 16 -16.15 1.08 -26.22
N VAL A 17 -15.81 -0.19 -25.92
CA VAL A 17 -14.45 -0.57 -25.47
C VAL A 17 -13.40 -0.20 -26.50
N ILE A 18 -13.69 -0.44 -27.79
CA ILE A 18 -12.76 -0.14 -28.90
C ILE A 18 -12.58 1.35 -29.07
N SER A 19 -13.66 2.13 -29.13
CA SER A 19 -13.63 3.57 -29.41
C SER A 19 -13.01 4.42 -28.29
N THR A 20 -12.99 3.94 -27.05
CA THR A 20 -12.57 4.72 -25.89
C THR A 20 -11.13 4.47 -25.42
N VAL A 21 -10.39 3.58 -26.08
CA VAL A 21 -8.99 3.26 -25.74
C VAL A 21 -8.00 3.81 -26.80
N GLU A 22 -8.47 4.66 -27.74
CA GLU A 22 -7.57 5.33 -28.66
C GLU A 22 -6.50 6.13 -27.90
N ARG A 23 -5.23 5.95 -28.29
CA ARG A 23 -4.13 6.74 -27.81
C ARG A 23 -4.38 8.22 -28.13
N LYS A 24 -4.41 9.06 -27.09
CA LYS A 24 -4.51 10.52 -27.22
C LYS A 24 -3.38 11.15 -26.45
N ASP A 25 -2.63 12.04 -27.07
CA ASP A 25 -1.71 12.88 -26.33
C ASP A 25 -2.53 13.79 -25.41
N ILE A 26 -2.49 13.50 -24.11
CA ILE A 26 -3.29 14.22 -23.11
C ILE A 26 -2.73 15.64 -22.90
N SER A 27 -3.62 16.64 -22.87
CA SER A 27 -3.24 17.99 -22.46
C SER A 27 -2.82 17.99 -20.99
N ARG A 28 -1.74 18.70 -20.67
CA ARG A 28 -1.25 18.90 -19.29
C ARG A 28 -0.93 20.38 -19.02
N VAL A 29 -1.52 21.30 -19.78
CA VAL A 29 -1.21 22.74 -19.69
C VAL A 29 -1.54 23.28 -18.31
N LYS A 30 -2.77 23.05 -17.83
CA LYS A 30 -3.21 23.51 -16.51
C LYS A 30 -2.45 22.80 -15.37
N SER A 31 -2.22 21.50 -15.51
CA SER A 31 -1.44 20.74 -14.53
C SER A 31 0.00 21.28 -14.44
N ALA A 32 0.63 21.64 -15.58
CA ALA A 32 1.96 22.24 -15.60
C ALA A 32 1.98 23.62 -14.93
N GLU A 33 1.01 24.49 -15.22
CA GLU A 33 0.88 25.81 -14.58
C GLU A 33 0.71 25.68 -13.05
N LEU A 34 -0.15 24.75 -12.61
CA LEU A 34 -0.37 24.48 -11.19
C LEU A 34 0.89 23.92 -10.52
N PHE A 35 1.65 23.08 -11.21
CA PHE A 35 2.90 22.51 -10.69
C PHE A 35 3.98 23.59 -10.55
N GLU A 36 4.16 24.48 -11.53
CA GLU A 36 5.08 25.62 -11.41
C GLU A 36 4.70 26.55 -10.25
N LYS A 37 3.40 26.76 -10.03
CA LYS A 37 2.90 27.50 -8.87
C LYS A 37 3.20 26.77 -7.56
N ALA A 38 2.98 25.45 -7.51
CA ALA A 38 3.21 24.62 -6.31
C ALA A 38 4.68 24.62 -5.87
N LYS A 39 5.63 24.63 -6.81
CA LYS A 39 7.07 24.73 -6.52
C LYS A 39 7.45 25.98 -5.72
N LYS A 40 6.64 27.03 -5.76
CA LYS A 40 6.86 28.25 -4.97
C LYS A 40 6.52 28.07 -3.48
N TYR A 41 5.69 27.06 -3.15
CA TYR A 41 5.16 26.85 -1.82
C TYR A 41 5.66 25.57 -1.16
N PHE A 42 5.89 24.52 -1.98
CA PHE A 42 6.22 23.19 -1.47
C PHE A 42 7.56 22.70 -2.05
N PRO A 43 8.42 22.05 -1.25
CA PRO A 43 9.63 21.43 -1.75
C PRO A 43 9.32 20.46 -2.89
N GLY A 44 9.87 20.75 -4.09
CA GLY A 44 9.60 19.97 -5.30
C GLY A 44 8.14 20.02 -5.81
N GLY A 45 7.32 20.99 -5.32
CA GLY A 45 5.94 21.20 -5.74
C GLY A 45 4.93 20.19 -5.18
N VAL A 46 5.30 19.39 -4.19
CA VAL A 46 4.46 18.29 -3.66
C VAL A 46 4.58 18.13 -2.14
N ASN A 47 3.58 17.49 -1.51
CA ASN A 47 3.58 17.12 -0.10
C ASN A 47 3.99 15.65 0.14
N SER A 48 4.36 14.91 -0.92
CA SER A 48 4.96 13.57 -0.84
C SER A 48 5.83 13.33 -2.07
N PRO A 49 7.09 12.86 -1.93
CA PRO A 49 8.11 12.88 -3.00
C PRO A 49 7.69 12.18 -4.29
N VAL A 50 7.05 11.01 -4.20
CA VAL A 50 6.66 10.21 -5.37
C VAL A 50 5.68 10.95 -6.31
N ARG A 51 4.88 11.87 -5.76
CA ARG A 51 3.91 12.67 -6.54
C ARG A 51 4.56 13.66 -7.51
N ALA A 52 5.88 13.89 -7.40
CA ALA A 52 6.61 14.84 -8.25
C ALA A 52 6.96 14.28 -9.66
N PHE A 53 6.58 13.06 -9.99
CA PHE A 53 6.86 12.38 -11.28
C PHE A 53 8.35 12.30 -11.66
N LYS A 54 9.25 12.31 -10.65
CA LYS A 54 10.70 12.22 -10.92
C LYS A 54 11.13 10.90 -11.54
N SER A 55 10.37 9.83 -11.32
CA SER A 55 10.67 8.48 -11.82
C SER A 55 9.96 8.13 -13.13
N VAL A 56 9.19 9.05 -13.72
CA VAL A 56 8.45 8.87 -14.97
C VAL A 56 8.51 10.12 -15.85
N TYR A 57 8.01 10.01 -17.09
CA TYR A 57 7.99 11.15 -18.00
C TYR A 57 6.81 12.10 -17.74
N GLY A 58 7.06 13.37 -17.98
CA GLY A 58 6.04 14.42 -17.99
C GLY A 58 5.81 15.08 -16.64
N THR A 59 4.84 15.97 -16.60
CA THR A 59 4.46 16.77 -15.43
C THR A 59 3.42 16.02 -14.61
N PRO A 60 3.43 16.13 -13.25
CA PRO A 60 2.38 15.59 -12.40
C PRO A 60 1.00 16.06 -12.80
N LEU A 61 0.02 15.19 -12.74
CA LEU A 61 -1.39 15.53 -12.92
C LEU A 61 -1.93 16.19 -11.66
N PHE A 62 -2.66 17.30 -11.81
CA PHE A 62 -3.39 17.93 -10.71
C PHE A 62 -4.83 17.47 -10.75
N ILE A 63 -5.20 16.57 -9.84
CA ILE A 63 -6.51 15.93 -9.80
C ILE A 63 -7.55 16.88 -9.23
N LYS A 64 -8.67 17.04 -9.93
CA LYS A 64 -9.80 17.90 -9.57
C LYS A 64 -10.94 17.11 -8.93
N ARG A 65 -11.15 15.86 -9.35
CA ARG A 65 -12.30 15.05 -8.93
C ARG A 65 -11.95 13.55 -9.01
N GLY A 66 -12.54 12.75 -8.13
CA GLY A 66 -12.57 11.30 -8.20
C GLY A 66 -13.99 10.79 -7.95
N ASP A 67 -14.41 9.74 -8.67
CA ASP A 67 -15.69 9.07 -8.49
C ASP A 67 -15.62 7.62 -8.96
N GLY A 68 -16.08 6.68 -8.15
CA GLY A 68 -15.92 5.26 -8.43
C GLY A 68 -14.45 4.87 -8.64
N CYS A 69 -14.13 4.25 -9.76
CA CYS A 69 -12.76 3.88 -10.13
C CYS A 69 -12.05 4.95 -11.00
N ARG A 70 -12.56 6.17 -11.08
CA ARG A 70 -12.08 7.19 -12.01
C ARG A 70 -11.62 8.45 -11.32
N ILE A 71 -10.63 9.11 -11.94
CA ILE A 71 -10.15 10.44 -11.57
C ILE A 71 -10.16 11.36 -12.78
N TRP A 72 -10.33 12.66 -12.53
CA TRP A 72 -10.26 13.71 -13.55
C TRP A 72 -9.26 14.77 -13.12
N ASP A 73 -8.36 15.10 -14.02
CA ASP A 73 -7.38 16.15 -13.77
C ASP A 73 -7.91 17.59 -14.06
N ALA A 74 -7.08 18.59 -13.81
CA ALA A 74 -7.39 19.98 -14.03
C ALA A 74 -7.54 20.33 -15.53
N ASP A 75 -6.95 19.54 -16.41
CA ASP A 75 -7.03 19.69 -17.86
C ASP A 75 -8.29 19.06 -18.45
N GLY A 76 -9.03 18.25 -17.64
CA GLY A 76 -10.26 17.56 -18.05
C GLY A 76 -10.05 16.15 -18.58
N ASN A 77 -8.84 15.62 -18.49
CA ASN A 77 -8.59 14.22 -18.83
C ASN A 77 -9.21 13.29 -17.77
N GLU A 78 -9.76 12.18 -18.22
CA GLU A 78 -10.32 11.11 -17.39
C GLU A 78 -9.41 9.88 -17.40
N PHE A 79 -9.22 9.27 -16.22
CA PHE A 79 -8.41 8.08 -16.06
C PHE A 79 -9.12 7.02 -15.23
N ILE A 80 -8.98 5.76 -15.61
CA ILE A 80 -9.25 4.62 -14.72
C ILE A 80 -8.06 4.55 -13.73
N ASP A 81 -8.34 4.64 -12.44
CA ASP A 81 -7.35 4.81 -11.37
C ASP A 81 -7.06 3.51 -10.65
N PHE A 82 -5.86 2.99 -10.83
CA PHE A 82 -5.32 1.85 -10.07
C PHE A 82 -4.38 2.26 -8.92
N CYS A 83 -4.14 3.56 -8.72
CA CYS A 83 -3.42 4.04 -7.54
C CYS A 83 -4.30 4.04 -6.29
N GLY A 84 -5.60 4.35 -6.43
CA GLY A 84 -6.57 4.33 -5.33
C GLY A 84 -6.12 5.13 -4.10
N SER A 85 -5.47 6.29 -4.33
CA SER A 85 -4.85 7.13 -3.28
C SER A 85 -3.78 6.38 -2.46
N TRP A 86 -3.00 5.49 -3.08
CA TRP A 86 -1.99 4.62 -2.47
C TRP A 86 -2.61 3.51 -1.58
N GLY A 87 -3.80 3.05 -1.95
CA GLY A 87 -4.44 1.88 -1.35
C GLY A 87 -5.65 2.11 -0.43
N PRO A 88 -5.91 3.27 0.19
CA PRO A 88 -7.06 3.42 1.09
C PRO A 88 -8.43 3.23 0.43
N LEU A 89 -8.54 3.49 -0.87
CA LEU A 89 -9.84 3.54 -1.57
C LEU A 89 -10.26 2.18 -2.13
N ILE A 90 -10.38 1.17 -1.28
CA ILE A 90 -10.80 -0.19 -1.67
C ILE A 90 -12.21 -0.22 -2.27
N LEU A 91 -13.09 0.70 -1.87
CA LEU A 91 -14.45 0.88 -2.42
C LEU A 91 -14.49 1.86 -3.60
N GLY A 92 -13.34 2.45 -3.99
CA GLY A 92 -13.25 3.51 -4.99
C GLY A 92 -13.41 4.91 -4.40
N HIS A 93 -13.32 5.91 -5.28
CA HIS A 93 -13.47 7.33 -4.92
C HIS A 93 -14.91 7.68 -4.57
N ASN A 94 -15.07 8.62 -3.63
CA ASN A 94 -16.35 9.27 -3.34
C ASN A 94 -17.50 8.28 -3.05
N HIS A 95 -17.21 7.17 -2.38
CA HIS A 95 -18.21 6.14 -2.11
C HIS A 95 -19.42 6.73 -1.35
N PRO A 96 -20.67 6.53 -1.82
CA PRO A 96 -21.84 7.27 -1.32
C PRO A 96 -22.11 7.04 0.16
N LYS A 97 -21.92 5.83 0.69
CA LYS A 97 -22.17 5.56 2.12
C LYS A 97 -21.11 6.22 3.02
N ILE A 98 -19.83 6.22 2.60
CA ILE A 98 -18.76 6.91 3.33
C ILE A 98 -19.03 8.42 3.33
N ARG A 99 -19.25 9.00 2.15
CA ARG A 99 -19.57 10.43 2.02
C ARG A 99 -20.75 10.84 2.88
N LYS A 100 -21.86 10.09 2.85
CA LYS A 100 -23.06 10.35 3.65
C LYS A 100 -22.72 10.37 5.14
N LYS A 101 -22.05 9.33 5.67
CA LYS A 101 -21.69 9.23 7.09
C LYS A 101 -20.74 10.35 7.53
N VAL A 102 -19.78 10.72 6.70
CA VAL A 102 -18.84 11.84 6.92
C VAL A 102 -19.62 13.16 7.02
N MET A 103 -20.52 13.43 6.09
CA MET A 103 -21.32 14.65 6.09
C MET A 103 -22.26 14.75 7.32
N GLU A 104 -22.90 13.65 7.69
CA GLU A 104 -23.77 13.60 8.89
C GLU A 104 -22.99 13.91 10.17
N VAL A 105 -21.81 13.34 10.35
CA VAL A 105 -21.00 13.58 11.54
C VAL A 105 -20.40 14.98 11.55
N ALA A 106 -19.95 15.48 10.40
CA ALA A 106 -19.37 16.81 10.27
C ALA A 106 -20.36 17.93 10.69
N LEU A 107 -21.67 17.73 10.52
CA LEU A 107 -22.69 18.67 10.99
C LEU A 107 -22.72 18.86 12.52
N ASN A 108 -22.22 17.86 13.29
CA ASN A 108 -22.17 17.93 14.75
C ASN A 108 -20.83 18.48 15.29
N GLY A 109 -19.89 18.76 14.40
CA GLY A 109 -18.55 19.25 14.74
C GLY A 109 -17.43 18.34 14.22
N MET A 110 -16.27 18.95 13.98
CA MET A 110 -15.12 18.29 13.32
C MET A 110 -14.12 17.67 14.32
N SER A 111 -14.08 18.19 15.57
CA SER A 111 -13.14 17.75 16.61
C SER A 111 -13.56 18.32 17.96
N PHE A 112 -13.35 17.59 19.05
CA PHE A 112 -13.85 17.99 20.36
C PHE A 112 -12.78 18.07 21.47
N GLY A 113 -11.59 17.50 21.25
CA GLY A 113 -10.58 17.34 22.31
C GLY A 113 -11.05 16.45 23.47
N ALA A 114 -12.03 15.58 23.19
CA ALA A 114 -12.65 14.63 24.12
C ALA A 114 -13.02 13.34 23.38
N PRO A 115 -13.13 12.19 24.07
CA PRO A 115 -13.55 10.91 23.46
C PRO A 115 -14.95 11.00 22.83
N THR A 116 -15.17 10.23 21.77
CA THR A 116 -16.46 10.07 21.12
C THR A 116 -16.91 8.61 21.05
N ALA A 117 -18.23 8.38 20.96
CA ALA A 117 -18.75 7.03 20.79
C ALA A 117 -18.30 6.36 19.48
N LEU A 118 -17.96 7.14 18.47
CA LEU A 118 -17.48 6.63 17.18
C LEU A 118 -16.12 5.91 17.29
N GLU A 119 -15.29 6.28 18.26
CA GLU A 119 -14.05 5.56 18.56
C GLU A 119 -14.36 4.13 19.04
N ASN A 120 -15.35 3.99 19.94
CA ASN A 120 -15.80 2.68 20.41
C ASN A 120 -16.42 1.86 19.28
N GLU A 121 -17.31 2.46 18.48
CA GLU A 121 -17.98 1.80 17.35
C GLU A 121 -16.96 1.24 16.33
N LEU A 122 -15.93 2.02 15.98
CA LEU A 122 -14.88 1.55 15.08
C LEU A 122 -14.02 0.46 15.72
N ALA A 123 -13.65 0.61 17.00
CA ALA A 123 -12.88 -0.40 17.74
C ALA A 123 -13.63 -1.71 17.85
N GLU A 124 -14.92 -1.68 18.23
CA GLU A 124 -15.79 -2.86 18.33
C GLU A 124 -15.90 -3.58 16.97
N LEU A 125 -16.07 -2.83 15.87
CA LEU A 125 -16.13 -3.40 14.53
C LEU A 125 -14.83 -4.11 14.15
N ILE A 126 -13.68 -3.52 14.47
CA ILE A 126 -12.37 -4.12 14.20
C ILE A 126 -12.18 -5.38 15.05
N LEU A 127 -12.35 -5.28 16.36
CA LEU A 127 -12.11 -6.40 17.30
C LEU A 127 -13.08 -7.57 17.08
N LYS A 128 -14.30 -7.31 16.62
CA LYS A 128 -15.28 -8.36 16.29
C LYS A 128 -14.78 -9.31 15.19
N TYR A 129 -14.05 -8.81 14.22
CA TYR A 129 -13.61 -9.57 13.04
C TYR A 129 -12.10 -9.81 12.98
N ASN A 130 -11.33 -9.30 13.95
CA ASN A 130 -9.89 -9.48 14.02
C ASN A 130 -9.47 -10.10 15.35
N LYS A 131 -9.21 -11.40 15.33
CA LYS A 131 -8.81 -12.17 16.52
C LYS A 131 -7.35 -11.99 16.95
N TYR A 132 -6.54 -11.31 16.14
CA TYR A 132 -5.11 -11.18 16.38
C TYR A 132 -4.74 -10.03 17.33
N ILE A 133 -5.70 -9.19 17.71
CA ILE A 133 -5.55 -8.09 18.66
C ILE A 133 -6.70 -8.09 19.68
N GLN A 134 -6.44 -7.61 20.88
CA GLN A 134 -7.43 -7.51 21.97
C GLN A 134 -7.72 -6.07 22.38
N LYS A 135 -6.72 -5.18 22.24
CA LYS A 135 -6.83 -3.74 22.46
C LYS A 135 -6.12 -2.97 21.35
N LEU A 136 -6.53 -1.74 21.15
CA LEU A 136 -5.99 -0.88 20.08
C LEU A 136 -5.90 0.59 20.51
N ARG A 137 -5.14 1.37 19.76
CA ARG A 137 -5.06 2.82 19.88
C ARG A 137 -5.08 3.45 18.49
N PHE A 138 -5.99 4.40 18.27
CA PHE A 138 -6.02 5.19 17.04
C PHE A 138 -4.97 6.29 17.07
N VAL A 139 -4.43 6.60 15.91
CA VAL A 139 -3.49 7.69 15.61
C VAL A 139 -3.84 8.29 14.24
N SER A 140 -3.12 9.32 13.78
CA SER A 140 -3.50 10.05 12.56
C SER A 140 -2.82 9.55 11.28
N SER A 141 -1.87 8.63 11.35
CA SER A 141 -1.16 8.09 10.19
C SER A 141 -0.54 6.73 10.45
N GLY A 142 -0.21 5.99 9.36
CA GLY A 142 0.56 4.75 9.47
C GLY A 142 1.94 4.96 10.09
N THR A 143 2.61 6.09 9.80
CA THR A 143 3.90 6.45 10.42
C THR A 143 3.77 6.58 11.94
N GLU A 144 2.72 7.25 12.43
CA GLU A 144 2.47 7.36 13.88
C GLU A 144 2.14 5.99 14.49
N ALA A 145 1.41 5.13 13.79
CA ALA A 145 1.10 3.77 14.24
C ALA A 145 2.39 2.96 14.43
N VAL A 146 3.26 2.96 13.43
CA VAL A 146 4.54 2.24 13.46
C VAL A 146 5.49 2.82 14.52
N MET A 147 5.62 4.15 14.59
CA MET A 147 6.41 4.83 15.62
C MET A 147 5.97 4.43 17.02
N SER A 148 4.66 4.37 17.25
CA SER A 148 4.08 4.01 18.54
C SER A 148 4.25 2.53 18.85
N ALA A 149 4.12 1.66 17.85
CA ALA A 149 4.34 0.21 17.99
C ALA A 149 5.79 -0.12 18.37
N ILE A 150 6.78 0.55 17.74
CA ILE A 150 8.20 0.37 18.10
C ILE A 150 8.47 0.87 19.52
N ARG A 151 7.94 2.05 19.89
CA ARG A 151 8.09 2.57 21.25
C ARG A 151 7.44 1.63 22.28
N LEU A 152 6.30 1.08 21.96
CA LEU A 152 5.61 0.08 22.79
C LEU A 152 6.45 -1.18 22.94
N ALA A 153 7.00 -1.72 21.84
CA ALA A 153 7.85 -2.91 21.88
C ALA A 153 9.09 -2.68 22.76
N ARG A 154 9.79 -1.56 22.59
CA ARG A 154 10.93 -1.18 23.45
C ARG A 154 10.53 -1.03 24.92
N GLY A 155 9.41 -0.36 25.17
CA GLY A 155 8.90 -0.15 26.53
C GLY A 155 8.48 -1.42 27.25
N TYR A 156 7.93 -2.39 26.50
CA TYR A 156 7.50 -3.69 27.01
C TYR A 156 8.68 -4.62 27.26
N THR A 157 9.56 -4.81 26.27
CA THR A 157 10.69 -5.74 26.34
C THR A 157 11.88 -5.22 27.14
N LYS A 158 11.98 -3.90 27.33
CA LYS A 158 13.15 -3.20 27.90
C LYS A 158 14.43 -3.37 27.06
N CYS A 159 14.30 -3.61 25.77
CA CYS A 159 15.36 -3.70 24.79
C CYS A 159 15.29 -2.51 23.82
N ASP A 160 16.40 -2.15 23.19
CA ASP A 160 16.51 -0.95 22.36
C ASP A 160 16.57 -1.24 20.86
N LYS A 161 17.19 -2.36 20.46
CA LYS A 161 17.41 -2.68 19.05
C LYS A 161 16.14 -3.18 18.36
N ILE A 162 16.05 -2.88 17.07
CA ILE A 162 14.98 -3.40 16.21
C ILE A 162 15.59 -4.03 14.96
N ILE A 163 14.94 -5.07 14.45
CA ILE A 163 15.26 -5.65 13.14
C ILE A 163 14.21 -5.20 12.15
N LYS A 164 14.63 -4.73 10.97
CA LYS A 164 13.79 -4.50 9.79
C LYS A 164 14.39 -5.19 8.57
N PHE A 165 13.60 -5.34 7.51
CA PHE A 165 14.02 -5.98 6.27
C PHE A 165 14.25 -4.97 5.14
N GLU A 166 15.27 -5.24 4.29
CA GLU A 166 15.46 -4.49 3.06
C GLU A 166 14.23 -4.60 2.15
N GLY A 167 13.89 -3.52 1.46
CA GLY A 167 12.71 -3.48 0.60
C GLY A 167 11.39 -3.19 1.32
N CYS A 168 11.34 -3.32 2.66
CA CYS A 168 10.18 -2.93 3.45
C CYS A 168 10.20 -1.42 3.80
N TYR A 169 9.03 -0.78 3.70
CA TYR A 169 8.82 0.61 4.07
C TYR A 169 7.83 0.72 5.24
N HIS A 170 8.20 1.47 6.25
CA HIS A 170 7.46 1.58 7.51
C HIS A 170 7.22 3.04 7.93
N GLY A 171 6.94 3.90 6.96
CA GLY A 171 6.81 5.33 7.22
C GLY A 171 8.17 6.05 7.35
N HIS A 172 8.13 7.29 7.84
CA HIS A 172 9.30 8.18 7.89
C HIS A 172 9.77 8.49 9.31
N VAL A 173 9.65 7.52 10.19
CA VAL A 173 10.22 7.58 11.54
C VAL A 173 11.74 7.40 11.46
N ASP A 174 12.51 8.16 12.25
CA ASP A 174 13.98 8.19 12.19
C ASP A 174 14.63 6.81 12.30
N SER A 175 14.13 5.98 13.22
CA SER A 175 14.64 4.62 13.40
C SER A 175 14.43 3.68 12.20
N LEU A 176 13.58 4.03 11.24
CA LEU A 176 13.25 3.20 10.08
C LEU A 176 13.74 3.79 8.75
N LEU A 177 14.22 5.04 8.76
CA LEU A 177 14.91 5.65 7.62
C LEU A 177 16.38 5.23 7.60
N VAL A 178 16.60 3.94 7.59
CA VAL A 178 17.90 3.28 7.56
C VAL A 178 17.92 2.23 6.45
N LYS A 179 19.11 2.03 5.86
CA LYS A 179 19.42 1.00 4.86
C LYS A 179 20.48 0.06 5.41
N ALA A 180 20.65 -1.09 4.77
CA ALA A 180 21.74 -1.99 5.10
C ALA A 180 23.09 -1.29 4.89
N GLY A 181 24.04 -1.54 5.81
CA GLY A 181 25.46 -1.24 5.63
C GLY A 181 26.14 -2.30 4.78
N SER A 182 27.48 -2.31 4.78
CA SER A 182 28.28 -3.34 4.07
C SER A 182 28.37 -4.63 4.89
N GLY A 183 27.69 -5.70 4.49
CA GLY A 183 27.72 -7.02 5.13
C GLY A 183 26.33 -7.64 5.33
N LEU A 184 26.27 -8.93 5.72
CA LEU A 184 25.01 -9.68 5.86
C LEU A 184 24.16 -9.24 7.06
N VAL A 185 24.82 -8.94 8.19
CA VAL A 185 24.16 -8.41 9.40
C VAL A 185 24.91 -7.16 9.81
N THR A 186 24.33 -5.99 9.54
CA THR A 186 24.99 -4.72 9.75
C THR A 186 24.11 -3.74 10.52
N PHE A 187 24.76 -2.87 11.28
CA PHE A 187 24.10 -1.67 11.78
C PHE A 187 23.59 -0.83 10.62
N GLY A 188 22.37 -0.33 10.75
CA GLY A 188 21.77 0.52 9.74
C GLY A 188 22.59 1.80 9.51
N GLU A 189 22.77 2.14 8.24
CA GLU A 189 23.23 3.47 7.82
C GLU A 189 22.01 4.37 7.56
N SER A 190 22.08 5.62 7.95
CA SER A 190 21.00 6.57 7.66
C SER A 190 20.74 6.65 6.15
N SER A 191 19.49 6.46 5.74
CA SER A 191 19.03 6.68 4.37
C SER A 191 18.52 8.11 4.12
N SER A 192 18.50 8.94 5.16
CA SER A 192 18.09 10.34 5.10
C SER A 192 19.03 11.23 5.89
N ALA A 193 19.33 12.41 5.35
CA ALA A 193 20.00 13.45 6.13
C ALA A 193 19.15 13.82 7.36
N GLY A 194 19.82 14.20 8.45
CA GLY A 194 19.19 14.66 9.69
C GLY A 194 18.94 13.56 10.73
N ILE A 195 19.23 12.30 10.44
CA ILE A 195 19.12 11.19 11.40
C ILE A 195 20.47 11.03 12.08
N PRO A 196 20.55 11.12 13.43
CA PRO A 196 21.78 10.88 14.17
C PRO A 196 22.27 9.42 14.01
N ASP A 197 23.57 9.21 13.82
CA ASP A 197 24.16 7.88 13.69
C ASP A 197 23.88 7.00 14.91
N ALA A 198 23.88 7.56 16.10
CA ALA A 198 23.55 6.83 17.32
C ALA A 198 22.14 6.22 17.27
N TYR A 199 21.20 6.91 16.62
CA TYR A 199 19.82 6.43 16.48
C TYR A 199 19.69 5.38 15.36
N ALA A 200 20.40 5.59 14.26
CA ALA A 200 20.43 4.62 13.16
C ALA A 200 21.05 3.27 13.57
N LYS A 201 22.05 3.27 14.45
CA LYS A 201 22.73 2.08 14.98
C LYS A 201 21.84 1.16 15.81
N GLU A 202 20.70 1.63 16.31
CA GLU A 202 19.74 0.78 17.02
C GLU A 202 18.82 -0.02 16.06
N THR A 203 18.99 0.17 14.75
CA THR A 203 18.24 -0.57 13.73
C THR A 203 19.14 -1.49 12.95
N ILE A 204 18.87 -2.78 13.02
CA ILE A 204 19.55 -3.83 12.27
C ILE A 204 18.74 -4.05 10.99
N VAL A 205 19.40 -4.00 9.84
CA VAL A 205 18.76 -4.23 8.53
C VAL A 205 19.29 -5.53 7.93
N ILE A 206 18.39 -6.44 7.59
CA ILE A 206 18.72 -7.74 6.99
C ILE A 206 17.93 -7.96 5.71
N PRO A 207 18.40 -8.82 4.78
CA PRO A 207 17.65 -9.15 3.58
C PRO A 207 16.35 -9.90 3.89
N LEU A 208 15.31 -9.70 3.05
CA LEU A 208 14.12 -10.56 3.07
C LEU A 208 14.48 -12.01 2.68
N ASN A 209 13.75 -12.99 3.22
CA ASN A 209 13.95 -14.42 3.00
C ASN A 209 15.32 -14.99 3.42
N ASP A 210 16.11 -14.23 4.17
CA ASP A 210 17.39 -14.70 4.69
C ASP A 210 17.26 -15.15 6.16
N GLU A 211 16.90 -16.42 6.37
CA GLU A 211 16.77 -17.00 7.70
C GLU A 211 18.12 -17.03 8.44
N GLN A 212 19.24 -17.18 7.71
CA GLN A 212 20.57 -17.22 8.31
C GLN A 212 20.95 -15.85 8.87
N ALA A 213 20.72 -14.78 8.11
CA ALA A 213 20.93 -13.40 8.59
C ALA A 213 20.05 -13.08 9.81
N LEU A 214 18.80 -13.56 9.82
CA LEU A 214 17.89 -13.39 10.96
C LEU A 214 18.48 -14.07 12.22
N MET A 215 18.89 -15.32 12.13
CA MET A 215 19.48 -16.04 13.28
C MET A 215 20.80 -15.40 13.74
N GLN A 216 21.67 -15.01 12.81
CA GLN A 216 22.94 -14.33 13.14
C GLN A 216 22.69 -12.99 13.87
N ALA A 217 21.64 -12.24 13.49
CA ALA A 217 21.29 -11.01 14.17
C ALA A 217 20.91 -11.26 15.64
N PHE A 218 20.13 -12.29 15.91
CA PHE A 218 19.76 -12.66 17.29
C PHE A 218 20.93 -13.23 18.11
N ASP A 219 21.82 -13.96 17.48
CA ASP A 219 23.05 -14.45 18.15
C ASP A 219 24.00 -13.31 18.50
N GLN A 220 24.18 -12.37 17.57
CA GLN A 220 25.08 -11.21 17.75
C GLN A 220 24.55 -10.21 18.80
N PHE A 221 23.23 -9.97 18.83
CA PHE A 221 22.58 -9.00 19.71
C PHE A 221 21.66 -9.66 20.72
N LYS A 222 22.16 -10.71 21.34
CA LYS A 222 21.39 -11.53 22.28
C LYS A 222 20.83 -10.69 23.42
N ASN A 223 19.50 -10.79 23.64
CA ASN A 223 18.75 -10.03 24.66
C ASN A 223 18.73 -8.49 24.47
N GLU A 224 19.08 -7.97 23.31
CA GLU A 224 19.04 -6.55 23.01
C GLU A 224 17.93 -6.16 22.04
N ILE A 225 17.32 -7.16 21.35
CA ILE A 225 16.33 -6.93 20.28
C ILE A 225 14.93 -6.82 20.87
N ALA A 226 14.35 -5.63 20.77
CA ALA A 226 12.99 -5.34 21.22
C ALA A 226 11.94 -5.98 20.30
N CYS A 227 12.15 -5.86 18.99
CA CYS A 227 11.21 -6.38 18.01
C CYS A 227 11.83 -6.60 16.64
N VAL A 228 11.15 -7.45 15.86
CA VAL A 228 11.29 -7.54 14.41
C VAL A 228 10.06 -6.90 13.79
N ILE A 229 10.24 -5.95 12.86
CA ILE A 229 9.15 -5.35 12.08
C ILE A 229 9.24 -5.79 10.62
N ILE A 230 8.11 -6.23 10.06
CA ILE A 230 8.01 -6.68 8.68
C ILE A 230 6.67 -6.26 8.07
N GLU A 231 6.69 -5.83 6.81
CA GLU A 231 5.48 -5.92 5.98
C GLU A 231 5.30 -7.40 5.61
N PRO A 232 4.24 -8.09 6.08
CA PRO A 232 4.07 -9.51 5.71
C PRO A 232 3.77 -9.68 4.21
N ILE A 233 3.30 -8.62 3.56
CA ILE A 233 3.16 -8.49 2.10
C ILE A 233 3.83 -7.16 1.71
N PRO A 234 5.16 -7.15 1.48
CA PRO A 234 5.87 -5.93 1.10
C PRO A 234 5.37 -5.40 -0.24
N ALA A 235 4.93 -4.13 -0.26
CA ALA A 235 4.24 -3.54 -1.39
C ALA A 235 4.66 -2.07 -1.66
N ASN A 236 5.83 -1.66 -1.19
CA ASN A 236 6.38 -0.31 -1.37
C ASN A 236 7.64 -0.30 -2.26
N ASN A 237 8.19 -1.46 -2.57
CA ASN A 237 9.36 -1.61 -3.44
C ASN A 237 9.15 -2.83 -4.35
N GLY A 238 8.13 -2.78 -5.18
CA GLY A 238 7.54 -3.92 -5.84
C GLY A 238 6.58 -4.68 -4.92
N LEU A 239 6.05 -5.80 -5.40
CA LEU A 239 5.25 -6.74 -4.60
C LEU A 239 6.11 -7.96 -4.30
N LEU A 240 6.81 -7.92 -3.16
CA LEU A 240 7.79 -8.93 -2.77
C LEU A 240 7.10 -10.02 -1.92
N LEU A 241 6.40 -10.95 -2.58
CA LEU A 241 5.62 -11.97 -1.90
C LEU A 241 6.52 -12.93 -1.11
N GLN A 242 6.30 -12.99 0.21
CA GLN A 242 7.09 -13.82 1.11
C GLN A 242 6.54 -15.24 1.20
N ASP A 243 7.44 -16.23 1.39
CA ASP A 243 7.01 -17.57 1.73
C ASP A 243 6.45 -17.61 3.16
N LYS A 244 5.36 -18.35 3.34
CA LYS A 244 4.78 -18.54 4.66
C LYS A 244 5.78 -19.12 5.66
N THR A 245 6.63 -20.06 5.22
CA THR A 245 7.66 -20.69 6.03
C THR A 245 8.68 -19.68 6.58
N PHE A 246 9.06 -18.67 5.78
CA PHE A 246 9.91 -17.60 6.27
C PHE A 246 9.24 -16.77 7.37
N LEU A 247 7.98 -16.39 7.17
CA LEU A 247 7.22 -15.63 8.18
C LEU A 247 7.00 -16.45 9.47
N GLU A 248 6.78 -17.77 9.36
CA GLU A 248 6.70 -18.68 10.50
C GLU A 248 8.05 -18.78 11.23
N LYS A 249 9.16 -18.79 10.49
CA LYS A 249 10.50 -18.74 11.07
C LYS A 249 10.74 -17.45 11.83
N VAL A 250 10.37 -16.28 11.24
CA VAL A 250 10.46 -14.99 11.94
C VAL A 250 9.66 -15.02 13.26
N ARG A 251 8.43 -15.55 13.24
CA ARG A 251 7.61 -15.69 14.45
C ARG A 251 8.29 -16.55 15.50
N THR A 252 8.81 -17.73 15.10
CA THR A 252 9.47 -18.67 16.01
C THR A 252 10.68 -18.05 16.68
N VAL A 253 11.58 -17.44 15.89
CA VAL A 253 12.81 -16.82 16.39
C VAL A 253 12.49 -15.65 17.34
N CYS A 254 11.48 -14.82 17.04
CA CYS A 254 11.03 -13.79 17.98
C CYS A 254 10.57 -14.38 19.31
N THR A 255 9.79 -15.47 19.29
CA THR A 255 9.26 -16.12 20.50
C THR A 255 10.40 -16.70 21.35
N GLU A 256 11.35 -17.40 20.72
CA GLU A 256 12.49 -18.03 21.40
C GLU A 256 13.42 -17.00 22.08
N ASN A 257 13.44 -15.76 21.56
CA ASN A 257 14.31 -14.69 22.07
C ASN A 257 13.56 -13.61 22.88
N ASN A 258 12.31 -13.81 23.24
CA ASN A 258 11.45 -12.84 23.95
C ASN A 258 11.40 -11.47 23.28
N SER A 259 11.51 -11.42 21.95
CA SER A 259 11.34 -10.24 21.11
C SER A 259 9.94 -10.22 20.52
N LEU A 260 9.38 -9.03 20.27
CA LEU A 260 8.05 -8.91 19.69
C LEU A 260 8.11 -8.93 18.16
N LEU A 261 7.14 -9.61 17.54
CA LEU A 261 6.91 -9.52 16.10
C LEU A 261 5.86 -8.45 15.80
N ILE A 262 6.26 -7.44 15.02
CA ILE A 262 5.35 -6.39 14.52
C ILE A 262 5.02 -6.67 13.06
N PHE A 263 3.75 -6.90 12.75
CA PHE A 263 3.27 -6.88 11.38
C PHE A 263 2.84 -5.46 11.01
N ASP A 264 3.56 -4.89 10.04
CA ASP A 264 3.13 -3.65 9.41
C ASP A 264 2.11 -3.96 8.32
N GLU A 265 0.86 -3.81 8.68
CA GLU A 265 -0.30 -4.03 7.82
C GLU A 265 -0.93 -2.72 7.33
N VAL A 266 -0.14 -1.68 7.21
CA VAL A 266 -0.63 -0.38 6.68
C VAL A 266 -1.14 -0.52 5.24
N ILE A 267 -0.59 -1.43 4.41
CA ILE A 267 -1.10 -1.74 3.08
C ILE A 267 -1.99 -2.99 3.08
N SER A 268 -1.53 -4.09 3.66
CA SER A 268 -2.19 -5.40 3.61
C SER A 268 -3.43 -5.50 4.48
N GLY A 269 -3.50 -4.73 5.57
CA GLY A 269 -4.62 -4.71 6.50
C GLY A 269 -5.94 -4.31 5.82
N PHE A 270 -6.99 -5.10 6.05
CA PHE A 270 -8.29 -4.95 5.40
C PHE A 270 -8.24 -5.00 3.86
N ARG A 271 -7.09 -5.34 3.27
CA ARG A 271 -6.92 -5.41 1.81
C ARG A 271 -7.02 -6.85 1.30
N VAL A 272 -6.25 -7.76 1.86
CA VAL A 272 -6.23 -9.17 1.44
C VAL A 272 -7.31 -10.02 2.15
N GLY A 273 -7.94 -9.46 3.18
CA GLY A 273 -9.00 -10.01 4.00
C GLY A 273 -9.30 -9.06 5.14
N PHE A 274 -10.38 -9.26 5.89
CA PHE A 274 -10.70 -8.40 7.04
C PHE A 274 -9.63 -8.51 8.15
N GLU A 275 -9.09 -9.71 8.36
CA GLU A 275 -7.99 -9.96 9.31
C GLU A 275 -6.61 -9.63 8.73
N GLY A 276 -6.53 -9.05 7.52
CA GLY A 276 -5.28 -8.67 6.87
C GLY A 276 -4.37 -9.86 6.55
N ALA A 277 -3.07 -9.60 6.49
CA ALA A 277 -2.06 -10.62 6.21
C ALA A 277 -1.86 -11.59 7.37
N ALA A 278 -2.09 -11.18 8.63
CA ALA A 278 -2.09 -12.08 9.77
C ALA A 278 -3.11 -13.21 9.57
N GLY A 279 -4.32 -12.88 9.13
CA GLY A 279 -5.35 -13.86 8.77
C GLY A 279 -5.03 -14.67 7.52
N TYR A 280 -4.47 -14.03 6.50
CA TYR A 280 -4.09 -14.70 5.26
C TYR A 280 -3.03 -15.80 5.47
N TYR A 281 -1.97 -15.48 6.21
CA TYR A 281 -0.90 -16.43 6.52
C TYR A 281 -1.18 -17.30 7.75
N GLN A 282 -2.19 -16.97 8.56
CA GLN A 282 -2.50 -17.60 9.85
C GLN A 282 -1.31 -17.57 10.83
N ILE A 283 -0.67 -16.40 10.91
CA ILE A 283 0.45 -16.14 11.83
C ILE A 283 0.02 -15.10 12.84
N GLN A 284 0.26 -15.36 14.14
CA GLN A 284 -0.02 -14.45 15.25
C GLN A 284 1.17 -13.51 15.47
N PRO A 285 1.12 -12.24 15.07
CA PRO A 285 2.09 -11.24 15.52
C PRO A 285 1.77 -10.79 16.94
N ASP A 286 2.71 -10.11 17.59
CA ASP A 286 2.50 -9.52 18.92
C ASP A 286 1.85 -8.14 18.81
N ILE A 287 2.23 -7.36 17.78
CA ILE A 287 1.66 -6.04 17.50
C ILE A 287 1.31 -5.98 16.01
N ILE A 288 0.18 -5.36 15.68
CA ILE A 288 -0.19 -5.05 14.30
C ILE A 288 -0.38 -3.54 14.16
N THR A 289 0.12 -2.98 13.04
CA THR A 289 -0.14 -1.58 12.68
C THR A 289 -1.03 -1.52 11.44
N TYR A 290 -1.99 -0.60 11.46
CA TYR A 290 -2.91 -0.34 10.35
C TYR A 290 -2.90 1.13 9.94
N GLY A 291 -3.30 1.40 8.71
CA GLY A 291 -3.48 2.72 8.16
C GLY A 291 -4.38 2.65 6.92
N LYS A 292 -4.24 3.60 6.03
CA LYS A 292 -4.90 3.58 4.69
C LYS A 292 -6.39 3.22 4.73
N ILE A 293 -6.74 1.95 4.51
CA ILE A 293 -8.15 1.47 4.42
C ILE A 293 -8.94 1.80 5.68
N ILE A 294 -8.34 1.68 6.86
CA ILE A 294 -9.04 1.93 8.13
C ILE A 294 -9.64 3.33 8.23
N GLY A 295 -9.11 4.30 7.48
CA GLY A 295 -9.57 5.69 7.48
C GLY A 295 -10.66 6.02 6.47
N GLY A 296 -11.05 5.09 5.59
CA GLY A 296 -12.08 5.37 4.57
C GLY A 296 -11.72 6.52 3.61
N GLY A 297 -10.42 6.79 3.42
CA GLY A 297 -9.89 7.91 2.64
C GLY A 297 -9.48 9.13 3.48
N LEU A 298 -9.70 9.11 4.79
CA LEU A 298 -9.27 10.14 5.74
C LEU A 298 -8.01 9.70 6.52
N PRO A 299 -7.26 10.67 7.12
CA PRO A 299 -6.04 10.37 7.86
C PRO A 299 -6.33 9.60 9.15
N VAL A 300 -6.01 8.31 9.15
CA VAL A 300 -6.10 7.42 10.32
C VAL A 300 -4.96 6.41 10.27
N GLY A 301 -4.39 6.13 11.43
CA GLY A 301 -3.58 4.97 11.70
C GLY A 301 -4.08 4.30 12.99
N MET A 302 -3.61 3.08 13.25
CA MET A 302 -3.93 2.34 14.44
C MET A 302 -2.81 1.34 14.73
N TYR A 303 -2.56 1.07 15.99
CA TYR A 303 -1.80 -0.09 16.42
C TYR A 303 -2.57 -0.86 17.49
N GLY A 304 -2.41 -2.16 17.50
CA GLY A 304 -3.10 -3.04 18.44
C GLY A 304 -2.28 -4.29 18.78
N ALA A 305 -2.55 -4.85 19.94
CA ALA A 305 -1.85 -6.02 20.48
C ALA A 305 -2.76 -6.77 21.48
N SER A 306 -2.17 -7.73 22.20
CA SER A 306 -2.80 -8.32 23.39
C SER A 306 -3.09 -7.23 24.44
N GLU A 307 -4.03 -7.53 25.33
CA GLU A 307 -4.33 -6.63 26.46
C GLU A 307 -3.10 -6.35 27.34
N GLU A 308 -2.30 -7.38 27.59
CA GLU A 308 -1.08 -7.28 28.38
C GLU A 308 -0.09 -6.25 27.79
N ILE A 309 0.22 -6.36 26.50
CA ILE A 309 1.13 -5.45 25.81
C ILE A 309 0.53 -4.04 25.77
N MET A 310 -0.74 -3.89 25.41
CA MET A 310 -1.39 -2.59 25.30
C MET A 310 -1.56 -1.86 26.64
N ASN A 311 -1.64 -2.57 27.77
CA ASN A 311 -1.67 -1.97 29.10
C ASN A 311 -0.34 -1.30 29.49
N THR A 312 0.73 -1.48 28.71
CA THR A 312 1.98 -0.72 28.86
C THR A 312 1.85 0.73 28.36
N VAL A 313 0.83 1.02 27.55
CA VAL A 313 0.59 2.38 27.02
C VAL A 313 -0.10 3.26 28.06
N SER A 314 0.35 4.50 28.19
CA SER A 314 -0.28 5.52 29.05
C SER A 314 -1.78 5.72 28.70
N PRO A 315 -2.68 5.89 29.69
CA PRO A 315 -2.44 6.11 31.13
C PRO A 315 -2.27 4.85 31.97
N MET A 316 -2.39 3.64 31.39
CA MET A 316 -2.27 2.39 32.16
C MET A 316 -0.80 2.06 32.48
N GLY A 317 0.12 2.36 31.59
CA GLY A 317 1.54 2.09 31.72
C GLY A 317 2.42 3.30 31.36
N PRO A 318 3.76 3.12 31.35
CA PRO A 318 4.69 4.23 31.20
C PRO A 318 4.96 4.65 29.75
N VAL A 319 4.52 3.89 28.74
CA VAL A 319 4.78 4.21 27.34
C VAL A 319 3.85 5.32 26.86
N TYR A 320 4.42 6.49 26.61
CA TYR A 320 3.64 7.66 26.23
C TYR A 320 3.31 7.68 24.73
N GLN A 321 2.04 7.94 24.42
CA GLN A 321 1.54 8.30 23.10
C GLN A 321 0.35 9.25 23.25
N ALA A 322 0.33 10.31 22.47
CA ALA A 322 -0.76 11.28 22.42
C ALA A 322 -0.93 11.83 20.99
N GLY A 323 -2.12 12.30 20.67
CA GLY A 323 -2.43 12.94 19.40
C GLY A 323 -3.69 13.77 19.49
N THR A 324 -3.63 15.06 19.19
CA THR A 324 -4.78 15.98 19.27
C THR A 324 -5.95 15.52 18.41
N LEU A 325 -5.68 14.93 17.25
CA LEU A 325 -6.70 14.47 16.31
C LEU A 325 -6.83 12.93 16.28
N SER A 326 -6.18 12.21 17.20
CA SER A 326 -6.38 10.77 17.35
C SER A 326 -7.84 10.47 17.71
N GLY A 327 -8.48 9.56 16.98
CA GLY A 327 -9.91 9.28 17.18
C GLY A 327 -10.82 10.38 16.62
N ASN A 328 -10.37 11.20 15.66
CA ASN A 328 -11.17 12.25 15.05
C ASN A 328 -12.54 11.71 14.60
N PRO A 329 -13.68 12.31 15.04
CA PRO A 329 -15.01 11.74 14.80
C PRO A 329 -15.36 11.59 13.32
N VAL A 330 -14.93 12.51 12.47
CA VAL A 330 -15.20 12.47 11.02
C VAL A 330 -14.40 11.32 10.38
N ALA A 331 -13.15 11.14 10.83
CA ALA A 331 -12.29 10.06 10.36
C ALA A 331 -12.77 8.68 10.87
N MET A 332 -13.22 8.58 12.12
CA MET A 332 -13.85 7.35 12.66
C MET A 332 -15.11 7.00 11.88
N ALA A 333 -15.96 7.98 11.59
CA ALA A 333 -17.18 7.78 10.80
C ALA A 333 -16.89 7.24 9.39
N ALA A 334 -15.85 7.74 8.73
CA ALA A 334 -15.42 7.23 7.42
C ALA A 334 -14.91 5.78 7.52
N GLY A 335 -14.10 5.47 8.53
CA GLY A 335 -13.61 4.13 8.81
C GLY A 335 -14.75 3.14 9.09
N ILE A 336 -15.70 3.50 9.96
CA ILE A 336 -16.89 2.67 10.25
C ILE A 336 -17.66 2.37 8.97
N ALA A 337 -17.96 3.39 8.17
CA ALA A 337 -18.71 3.22 6.93
C ALA A 337 -17.97 2.30 5.95
N GLN A 338 -16.65 2.46 5.81
CA GLN A 338 -15.85 1.60 4.93
C GLN A 338 -15.78 0.16 5.45
N LEU A 339 -15.37 -0.06 6.70
CA LEU A 339 -15.18 -1.41 7.24
C LEU A 339 -16.52 -2.17 7.35
N THR A 340 -17.65 -1.47 7.53
CA THR A 340 -18.99 -2.08 7.46
C THR A 340 -19.25 -2.71 6.09
N GLU A 341 -18.91 -2.01 5.01
CA GLU A 341 -19.04 -2.58 3.64
C GLU A 341 -18.10 -3.78 3.45
N LEU A 342 -16.87 -3.69 3.95
CA LEU A 342 -15.88 -4.75 3.84
C LEU A 342 -16.25 -6.01 4.64
N SER A 343 -17.02 -5.86 5.73
CA SER A 343 -17.48 -6.99 6.55
C SER A 343 -18.64 -7.77 5.92
N ALA A 344 -19.19 -7.30 4.80
CA ALA A 344 -20.26 -7.99 4.09
C ALA A 344 -19.79 -9.36 3.56
N SER A 345 -20.65 -10.37 3.70
CA SER A 345 -20.35 -11.71 3.21
C SER A 345 -20.10 -11.70 1.70
N GLY A 346 -18.99 -12.31 1.28
CA GLY A 346 -18.61 -12.41 -0.13
C GLY A 346 -17.77 -11.25 -0.66
N PHE A 347 -17.66 -10.11 0.05
CA PHE A 347 -16.95 -8.92 -0.43
C PHE A 347 -15.53 -9.23 -0.94
N TYR A 348 -14.71 -9.85 -0.11
CA TYR A 348 -13.32 -10.19 -0.49
C TYR A 348 -13.25 -11.25 -1.59
N LYS A 349 -14.16 -12.22 -1.57
CA LYS A 349 -14.23 -13.27 -2.61
C LYS A 349 -14.46 -12.64 -3.98
N GLU A 350 -15.44 -11.74 -4.10
CA GLU A 350 -15.76 -11.06 -5.36
C GLU A 350 -14.62 -10.12 -5.81
N LEU A 351 -14.05 -9.35 -4.88
CA LEU A 351 -12.97 -8.44 -5.19
C LEU A 351 -11.69 -9.18 -5.63
N ASN A 352 -11.33 -10.25 -4.92
CA ASN A 352 -10.14 -11.04 -5.22
C ASN A 352 -10.27 -11.78 -6.55
N LEU A 353 -11.44 -12.39 -6.83
CA LEU A 353 -11.71 -13.02 -8.13
C LEU A 353 -11.57 -12.02 -9.28
N LYS A 354 -12.15 -10.83 -9.14
CA LYS A 354 -12.04 -9.75 -10.12
C LYS A 354 -10.58 -9.36 -10.40
N ALA A 355 -9.77 -9.27 -9.35
CA ALA A 355 -8.36 -8.93 -9.46
C ALA A 355 -7.53 -10.06 -10.09
N GLU A 356 -7.81 -11.30 -9.71
CA GLU A 356 -7.16 -12.50 -10.26
C GLU A 356 -7.43 -12.65 -11.76
N GLU A 357 -8.67 -12.47 -12.21
CA GLU A 357 -9.04 -12.47 -13.64
C GLU A 357 -8.30 -11.36 -14.41
N PHE A 358 -8.17 -10.17 -13.82
CA PHE A 358 -7.44 -9.04 -14.41
C PHE A 358 -5.94 -9.36 -14.56
N VAL A 359 -5.30 -9.85 -13.50
CA VAL A 359 -3.87 -10.21 -13.47
C VAL A 359 -3.59 -11.34 -14.44
N SER A 360 -4.37 -12.44 -14.40
CA SER A 360 -4.19 -13.61 -15.26
C SER A 360 -4.32 -13.29 -16.74
N ALA A 361 -5.26 -12.43 -17.10
CA ALA A 361 -5.45 -12.03 -18.51
C ALA A 361 -4.25 -11.21 -19.03
N ILE A 362 -3.67 -10.33 -18.21
CA ILE A 362 -2.50 -9.55 -18.58
C ILE A 362 -1.26 -10.44 -18.70
N GLN A 363 -1.07 -11.37 -17.75
CA GLN A 363 0.05 -12.31 -17.81
C GLN A 363 -0.04 -13.20 -19.06
N SER A 364 -1.23 -13.77 -19.34
CA SER A 364 -1.44 -14.60 -20.52
C SER A 364 -1.16 -13.87 -21.84
N PHE A 365 -1.49 -12.58 -21.91
CA PHE A 365 -1.12 -11.76 -23.06
C PHE A 365 0.39 -11.60 -23.17
N ALA A 366 1.08 -11.23 -22.10
CA ALA A 366 2.52 -11.04 -22.08
C ALA A 366 3.27 -12.33 -22.47
N ASP A 367 2.83 -13.49 -21.95
CA ASP A 367 3.39 -14.80 -22.26
C ASP A 367 3.19 -15.16 -23.74
N THR A 368 1.97 -14.95 -24.28
CA THR A 368 1.68 -15.19 -25.70
C THR A 368 2.55 -14.35 -26.64
N GLN A 369 2.91 -13.13 -26.21
CA GLN A 369 3.77 -12.22 -26.96
C GLN A 369 5.27 -12.47 -26.68
N ASN A 370 5.63 -13.35 -25.74
CA ASN A 370 6.99 -13.58 -25.25
C ASN A 370 7.66 -12.29 -24.72
N TYR A 371 6.90 -11.45 -24.01
CA TYR A 371 7.43 -10.24 -23.38
C TYR A 371 8.17 -10.60 -22.08
N LYS A 372 9.34 -9.99 -21.86
CA LYS A 372 10.06 -10.04 -20.57
C LYS A 372 9.33 -9.17 -19.54
N PHE A 373 8.17 -9.65 -19.13
CA PHE A 373 7.22 -8.93 -18.29
C PHE A 373 6.43 -9.92 -17.45
N LYS A 374 6.28 -9.59 -16.17
CA LYS A 374 5.43 -10.31 -15.20
C LYS A 374 4.48 -9.34 -14.52
N ILE A 375 3.33 -9.86 -14.14
CA ILE A 375 2.42 -9.18 -13.23
C ILE A 375 2.18 -10.04 -12.01
N PHE A 376 2.68 -9.61 -10.87
CA PHE A 376 2.47 -10.30 -9.60
C PHE A 376 1.20 -9.80 -8.94
N GLY A 377 0.48 -10.67 -8.22
CA GLY A 377 -0.78 -10.30 -7.57
C GLY A 377 -1.05 -11.08 -6.29
N ILE A 378 -1.71 -10.42 -5.33
CA ILE A 378 -2.25 -11.04 -4.12
C ILE A 378 -3.50 -10.27 -3.66
N GLY A 379 -4.61 -10.97 -3.48
CA GLY A 379 -5.88 -10.30 -3.21
C GLY A 379 -6.21 -9.31 -4.31
N SER A 380 -6.37 -8.04 -3.94
CA SER A 380 -6.64 -6.96 -4.91
C SER A 380 -5.44 -6.02 -5.15
N ILE A 381 -4.23 -6.47 -4.78
CA ILE A 381 -2.95 -5.78 -5.05
C ILE A 381 -2.31 -6.43 -6.27
N PHE A 382 -1.69 -5.65 -7.15
CA PHE A 382 -0.86 -6.17 -8.24
C PHE A 382 0.36 -5.28 -8.48
N TRP A 383 1.37 -5.83 -9.15
CA TRP A 383 2.59 -5.10 -9.52
C TRP A 383 3.07 -5.48 -10.91
N PHE A 384 3.39 -4.47 -11.71
CA PHE A 384 3.98 -4.63 -13.04
C PHE A 384 5.50 -4.70 -12.97
N ALA A 385 6.10 -5.81 -13.35
CA ALA A 385 7.54 -6.03 -13.34
C ALA A 385 8.08 -6.34 -14.75
N PHE A 386 9.07 -5.60 -15.19
CA PHE A 386 9.79 -5.89 -16.44
C PHE A 386 10.94 -6.84 -16.14
N THR A 387 10.63 -8.13 -16.00
CA THR A 387 11.53 -9.21 -15.60
C THR A 387 11.16 -10.53 -16.27
N GLU A 388 12.11 -11.48 -16.29
CA GLU A 388 11.87 -12.88 -16.65
C GLU A 388 11.76 -13.82 -15.44
N LEU A 389 11.99 -13.28 -14.23
CA LEU A 389 11.92 -14.06 -13.00
C LEU A 389 10.48 -14.49 -12.70
N GLU A 390 10.30 -15.78 -12.39
CA GLU A 390 8.99 -16.31 -11.99
C GLU A 390 8.52 -15.80 -10.61
N ASN A 391 9.46 -15.43 -9.76
CA ASN A 391 9.20 -14.82 -8.46
C ASN A 391 10.23 -13.71 -8.21
N VAL A 392 9.80 -12.63 -7.58
CA VAL A 392 10.65 -11.55 -7.06
C VAL A 392 10.32 -11.42 -5.58
N ARG A 393 11.27 -11.77 -4.71
CA ARG A 393 11.05 -11.85 -3.26
C ARG A 393 11.88 -10.85 -2.46
N THR A 394 12.91 -10.31 -3.10
CA THR A 394 13.83 -9.33 -2.52
C THR A 394 13.98 -8.12 -3.45
N SER A 395 14.29 -6.96 -2.87
CA SER A 395 14.54 -5.75 -3.65
C SER A 395 15.77 -5.86 -4.55
N ALA A 396 16.75 -6.71 -4.19
CA ALA A 396 17.96 -6.94 -4.97
C ALA A 396 17.69 -7.68 -6.30
N GLU A 397 16.58 -8.39 -6.43
CA GLU A 397 16.16 -9.07 -7.65
C GLU A 397 15.50 -8.13 -8.67
N ILE A 398 15.21 -6.89 -8.29
CA ILE A 398 14.64 -5.89 -9.19
C ILE A 398 15.76 -5.20 -9.95
N ASP A 399 15.86 -5.45 -11.27
CA ASP A 399 16.82 -4.75 -12.12
C ASP A 399 16.44 -3.24 -12.22
N PRO A 400 17.30 -2.33 -11.73
CA PRO A 400 17.04 -0.88 -11.84
C PRO A 400 16.86 -0.39 -13.28
N ALA A 401 17.50 -1.04 -14.27
CA ALA A 401 17.37 -0.69 -15.68
C ALA A 401 15.95 -0.97 -16.22
N SER A 402 15.19 -1.85 -15.58
CA SER A 402 13.79 -2.14 -15.91
C SER A 402 12.88 -0.90 -15.75
N MET A 403 13.30 0.08 -14.93
CA MET A 403 12.57 1.33 -14.72
C MET A 403 12.49 2.20 -15.97
N ASP A 404 13.41 2.09 -16.92
CA ASP A 404 13.32 2.82 -18.19
C ASP A 404 12.16 2.32 -19.06
N LYS A 405 11.91 1.01 -19.06
CA LYS A 405 10.71 0.43 -19.68
C LYS A 405 9.43 0.88 -18.98
N PHE A 406 9.44 0.94 -17.66
CA PHE A 406 8.29 1.44 -16.91
C PHE A 406 7.97 2.91 -17.23
N LYS A 407 8.96 3.78 -17.45
CA LYS A 407 8.72 5.18 -17.85
C LYS A 407 7.93 5.28 -19.16
N ILE A 408 8.29 4.45 -20.15
CA ILE A 408 7.57 4.38 -21.43
C ILE A 408 6.16 3.84 -21.18
N PHE A 409 6.04 2.73 -20.49
CA PHE A 409 4.78 2.07 -20.15
C PHE A 409 3.80 3.03 -19.45
N HIS A 410 4.26 3.72 -18.41
CA HIS A 410 3.47 4.70 -17.67
C HIS A 410 2.94 5.83 -18.54
N ARG A 411 3.79 6.38 -19.42
CA ARG A 411 3.37 7.41 -20.38
C ARG A 411 2.28 6.90 -21.32
N GLU A 412 2.46 5.69 -21.86
CA GLU A 412 1.50 5.08 -22.80
C GLU A 412 0.17 4.75 -22.11
N LEU A 413 0.20 4.31 -20.83
CA LEU A 413 -1.00 4.11 -20.03
C LEU A 413 -1.77 5.41 -19.82
N LEU A 414 -1.09 6.49 -19.43
CA LEU A 414 -1.73 7.81 -19.27
C LEU A 414 -2.39 8.28 -20.56
N ASN A 415 -1.70 8.13 -21.71
CA ASN A 415 -2.23 8.51 -23.02
C ASN A 415 -3.43 7.64 -23.46
N ARG A 416 -3.70 6.53 -22.75
CA ARG A 416 -4.85 5.64 -22.96
C ARG A 416 -5.87 5.69 -21.82
N GLY A 417 -5.77 6.70 -20.95
CA GLY A 417 -6.74 6.92 -19.88
C GLY A 417 -6.63 5.94 -18.70
N VAL A 418 -5.42 5.42 -18.42
CA VAL A 418 -5.14 4.59 -17.25
C VAL A 418 -4.09 5.25 -16.37
N TYR A 419 -4.39 5.39 -15.07
CA TYR A 419 -3.49 5.96 -14.07
C TYR A 419 -2.99 4.89 -13.10
N VAL A 420 -1.66 4.75 -13.02
CA VAL A 420 -0.94 3.94 -12.04
C VAL A 420 0.07 4.81 -11.30
N GLY A 421 0.62 4.35 -10.20
CA GLY A 421 1.64 5.06 -9.44
C GLY A 421 2.83 5.48 -10.33
N PRO A 422 3.39 6.71 -10.17
CA PRO A 422 4.45 7.24 -11.02
C PRO A 422 5.84 6.72 -10.65
N SER A 423 5.95 5.43 -10.39
CA SER A 423 7.20 4.70 -10.16
C SER A 423 6.99 3.21 -10.44
N GLY A 424 7.96 2.56 -11.09
CA GLY A 424 7.90 1.12 -11.37
C GLY A 424 8.03 0.23 -10.12
N TYR A 425 8.33 0.81 -8.97
CA TYR A 425 8.33 0.13 -7.68
C TYR A 425 6.97 0.14 -6.98
N GLU A 426 6.02 0.94 -7.48
CA GLU A 426 4.70 1.05 -6.87
C GLU A 426 3.75 -0.04 -7.33
N VAL A 427 2.92 -0.51 -6.41
CA VAL A 427 1.85 -1.46 -6.71
C VAL A 427 0.59 -0.76 -7.19
N GLY A 428 -0.23 -1.48 -7.93
CA GLY A 428 -1.59 -1.06 -8.29
C GLY A 428 -2.64 -1.78 -7.45
N PHE A 429 -3.84 -1.21 -7.42
CA PHE A 429 -4.97 -1.73 -6.62
C PHE A 429 -6.23 -1.84 -7.47
N VAL A 430 -6.83 -3.02 -7.50
CA VAL A 430 -8.20 -3.19 -7.97
C VAL A 430 -9.14 -2.81 -6.83
N SER A 431 -10.12 -1.96 -7.10
CA SER A 431 -11.16 -1.58 -6.13
C SER A 431 -12.50 -2.24 -6.45
N ALA A 432 -13.40 -2.27 -5.50
CA ALA A 432 -14.76 -2.76 -5.71
C ALA A 432 -15.51 -1.96 -6.79
N ALA A 433 -15.14 -0.69 -6.98
CA ALA A 433 -15.75 0.19 -7.98
C ALA A 433 -15.35 -0.10 -9.43
N HIS A 434 -14.25 -0.84 -9.68
CA HIS A 434 -13.89 -1.23 -11.04
C HIS A 434 -14.95 -2.18 -11.61
N THR A 435 -15.67 -1.75 -12.63
CA THR A 435 -16.61 -2.60 -13.36
C THR A 435 -15.87 -3.53 -14.32
N LYS A 436 -16.54 -4.55 -14.81
CA LYS A 436 -16.01 -5.43 -15.85
C LYS A 436 -15.58 -4.62 -17.09
N LEU A 437 -16.39 -3.64 -17.48
CA LEU A 437 -16.08 -2.76 -18.63
C LEU A 437 -14.81 -1.92 -18.38
N ASP A 438 -14.63 -1.38 -17.17
CA ASP A 438 -13.43 -0.63 -16.83
C ASP A 438 -12.17 -1.48 -16.90
N LEU A 439 -12.24 -2.71 -16.38
CA LEU A 439 -11.12 -3.65 -16.44
C LEU A 439 -10.81 -4.11 -17.87
N GLU A 440 -11.81 -4.32 -18.73
CA GLU A 440 -11.58 -4.63 -20.15
C GLU A 440 -10.88 -3.47 -20.89
N LYS A 441 -11.33 -2.22 -20.64
CA LYS A 441 -10.65 -1.02 -21.18
C LYS A 441 -9.21 -0.93 -20.69
N ALA A 442 -8.98 -1.13 -19.39
CA ALA A 442 -7.64 -1.07 -18.80
C ALA A 442 -6.74 -2.19 -19.35
N LYS A 443 -7.21 -3.42 -19.48
CA LYS A 443 -6.46 -4.53 -20.08
C LYS A 443 -6.01 -4.18 -21.50
N ARG A 444 -6.92 -3.67 -22.31
CA ARG A 444 -6.58 -3.25 -23.67
C ARG A 444 -5.52 -2.15 -23.68
N ALA A 445 -5.66 -1.11 -22.84
CA ALA A 445 -4.67 -0.06 -22.72
C ALA A 445 -3.29 -0.61 -22.31
N ILE A 446 -3.26 -1.59 -21.38
CA ILE A 446 -2.04 -2.27 -20.93
C ILE A 446 -1.41 -3.06 -22.07
N PHE A 447 -2.18 -3.85 -22.82
CA PHE A 447 -1.70 -4.66 -23.95
C PHE A 447 -1.03 -3.76 -25.02
N GLU A 448 -1.73 -2.72 -25.46
CA GLU A 448 -1.22 -1.77 -26.43
C GLU A 448 0.00 -0.98 -25.93
N SER A 449 0.06 -0.70 -24.62
CA SER A 449 1.23 -0.05 -24.02
C SER A 449 2.43 -0.99 -23.93
N LEU A 450 2.23 -2.27 -23.67
CA LEU A 450 3.30 -3.29 -23.70
C LEU A 450 3.82 -3.47 -25.13
N ASP A 451 2.95 -3.49 -26.14
CA ASP A 451 3.36 -3.56 -27.56
C ASP A 451 4.31 -2.38 -27.90
N VAL A 452 4.04 -1.16 -27.41
CA VAL A 452 4.93 -0.02 -27.60
C VAL A 452 6.25 -0.19 -26.86
N VAL A 453 6.25 -0.68 -25.61
CA VAL A 453 7.46 -0.89 -24.81
C VAL A 453 8.39 -1.92 -25.44
N PHE A 454 7.83 -2.93 -26.13
CA PHE A 454 8.60 -4.01 -26.78
C PHE A 454 8.73 -3.84 -28.29
N ASP A 455 8.51 -2.62 -28.82
CA ASP A 455 8.68 -2.23 -30.24
C ASP A 455 7.92 -3.13 -31.23
N ARG A 456 6.82 -3.76 -30.81
CA ARG A 456 5.93 -4.44 -31.74
C ARG A 456 5.06 -3.43 -32.46
N LYS A 457 5.17 -3.37 -33.80
CA LYS A 457 4.22 -2.62 -34.63
C LYS A 457 2.85 -3.23 -34.42
N THR A 458 1.90 -2.46 -33.88
CA THR A 458 0.50 -2.81 -33.86
C THR A 458 0.05 -3.05 -35.30
N TYR A 459 -0.13 -4.31 -35.68
CA TYR A 459 -0.88 -4.62 -36.88
C TYR A 459 -2.33 -4.21 -36.59
N VAL A 460 -2.70 -3.01 -37.05
CA VAL A 460 -4.09 -2.62 -37.18
C VAL A 460 -4.65 -3.48 -38.32
N ALA A 461 -5.40 -4.53 -37.95
CA ALA A 461 -6.24 -5.29 -38.86
C ALA A 461 -7.69 -4.84 -38.67
#